data_b99750eb969504c49a41e84ccc929a5e
#
_entry.id   b99750eb969504c49a41e84ccc929a5e
#
_cell.length_a   1.000
_cell.length_b   1.000
_cell.length_c   1.000
_cell.angle_alpha   90.00
_cell.angle_beta   90.00
_cell.angle_gamma   90.00
#
_symmetry.space_group_name_H-M   'P 1'
#
loop_
_entity.id
_entity.type
_entity.pdbx_description
1 polymer ?
#
loop_
_entity_poly.entity_id
_entity_poly.type
_entity_poly.pdbx_seq_one_letter_code
_entity_poly.pdbx_strand_id
1 'polypeptide(L)'
;GSIVLLKTDIRLLGIFKKSNNKDVLNAHFDALSDLIDLSVGTIVVSTSSTYLANTDKEFDIFNTPSERGVLTEFIRKLPGAVRSLHPFHSYTAIGNQAKFIASDVSRHAFGFDTPEERMINAGAICISVGLPVTATCTTVHHVEFLIGVPYRYTKEFLHPILHIEKIHKEFFYMYVHYRECEINRNRGVKIFEEFYNQGYNVKEVSLGRGKVYSYSLSDFFKSTMVAFKKDIYVWLDNPPKTRPYRA
;
A
#
# COMPACT_ATOMS: atom_id res chain seq x y z
N GLY A 1 20.56 4.12 1.87
CA GLY A 1 19.73 3.53 2.94
C GLY A 1 18.57 2.76 2.38
N SER A 2 17.99 1.86 3.16
CA SER A 2 16.88 1.01 2.72
C SER A 2 15.56 1.79 2.67
N ILE A 3 14.73 1.50 1.67
CA ILE A 3 13.31 1.93 1.65
C ILE A 3 12.47 0.78 2.19
N VAL A 4 11.61 1.06 3.15
CA VAL A 4 10.74 0.06 3.78
C VAL A 4 9.28 0.44 3.56
N LEU A 5 8.54 -0.42 2.86
CA LEU A 5 7.07 -0.36 2.84
C LEU A 5 6.54 -1.09 4.08
N LEU A 6 6.07 -0.32 5.05
CA LEU A 6 5.52 -0.85 6.30
C LEU A 6 4.03 -1.14 6.18
N LYS A 7 3.63 -2.36 6.47
CA LYS A 7 2.25 -2.81 6.64
C LYS A 7 2.07 -3.23 8.10
N THR A 8 1.03 -2.74 8.78
CA THR A 8 0.97 -2.96 10.23
C THR A 8 -0.44 -3.08 10.77
N ASP A 9 -0.63 -4.02 11.69
CA ASP A 9 -1.69 -4.01 12.69
C ASP A 9 -1.09 -4.40 14.05
N ILE A 10 -0.65 -3.39 14.79
CA ILE A 10 0.02 -3.58 16.10
C ILE A 10 -0.88 -4.24 17.14
N ARG A 11 -2.21 -4.21 16.97
CA ARG A 11 -3.16 -4.88 17.88
C ARG A 11 -2.93 -6.40 17.91
N LEU A 12 -2.46 -6.97 16.82
CA LEU A 12 -2.18 -8.40 16.67
C LEU A 12 -0.91 -8.85 17.40
N LEU A 13 -0.07 -7.91 17.84
CA LEU A 13 1.14 -8.21 18.64
C LEU A 13 0.85 -8.45 20.12
N GLY A 14 -0.34 -8.09 20.59
CA GLY A 14 -0.73 -8.19 22.00
C GLY A 14 -0.61 -6.86 22.74
N ILE A 15 -0.51 -6.94 24.08
CA ILE A 15 -0.46 -5.78 24.96
C ILE A 15 1.00 -5.37 25.16
N PHE A 16 1.32 -4.13 24.81
CA PHE A 16 2.60 -3.52 25.10
C PHE A 16 2.53 -2.78 26.43
N LYS A 17 3.03 -3.38 27.54
CA LYS A 17 3.06 -2.80 28.89
C LYS A 17 1.78 -2.01 29.29
N LYS A 18 1.61 -1.60 30.52
CA LYS A 18 0.57 -0.63 30.93
C LYS A 18 0.99 0.80 30.51
N SER A 19 0.80 1.15 29.25
CA SER A 19 1.16 2.45 28.68
C SER A 19 -0.03 3.03 27.90
N ASN A 20 -0.07 4.34 27.76
CA ASN A 20 -1.09 5.00 26.95
C ASN A 20 -0.82 4.77 25.45
N ASN A 21 -1.84 5.01 24.61
CA ASN A 21 -1.73 4.78 23.16
C ASN A 21 -0.59 5.55 22.50
N LYS A 22 -0.29 6.78 22.96
CA LYS A 22 0.78 7.61 22.38
C LYS A 22 2.16 6.99 22.65
N ASP A 23 2.39 6.46 23.84
CA ASP A 23 3.66 5.80 24.20
C ASP A 23 3.88 4.53 23.38
N VAL A 24 2.79 3.77 23.12
CA VAL A 24 2.85 2.60 22.26
C VAL A 24 3.24 2.96 20.83
N LEU A 25 2.64 4.01 20.25
CA LEU A 25 2.93 4.45 18.89
C LEU A 25 4.34 5.00 18.76
N ASN A 26 4.79 5.80 19.74
CA ASN A 26 6.17 6.28 19.81
C ASN A 26 7.15 5.10 19.87
N ALA A 27 6.95 4.14 20.79
CA ALA A 27 7.86 2.99 20.94
C ALA A 27 7.98 2.15 19.66
N HIS A 28 6.89 1.95 18.93
CA HIS A 28 6.94 1.26 17.63
C HIS A 28 7.67 2.08 16.56
N PHE A 29 7.45 3.38 16.52
CA PHE A 29 8.13 4.25 15.56
C PHE A 29 9.61 4.39 15.88
N ASP A 30 9.97 4.57 17.13
CA ASP A 30 11.36 4.69 17.58
C ASP A 30 12.16 3.43 17.25
N ALA A 31 11.60 2.25 17.55
CA ALA A 31 12.23 0.98 17.19
C ALA A 31 12.42 0.80 15.67
N LEU A 32 11.47 1.26 14.85
CA LEU A 32 11.60 1.24 13.40
C LEU A 32 12.66 2.24 12.92
N SER A 33 12.73 3.43 13.52
CA SER A 33 13.67 4.49 13.17
C SER A 33 15.10 4.10 13.54
N ASP A 34 15.30 3.45 14.69
CA ASP A 34 16.60 2.93 15.12
C ASP A 34 17.13 1.85 14.15
N LEU A 35 16.23 0.99 13.64
CA LEU A 35 16.61 -0.07 12.70
C LEU A 35 16.89 0.44 11.29
N ILE A 36 16.22 1.52 10.86
CA ILE A 36 16.23 1.98 9.46
C ILE A 36 17.17 3.17 9.27
N ASP A 37 17.48 3.91 10.32
CA ASP A 37 18.23 5.17 10.27
C ASP A 37 17.66 6.13 9.22
N LEU A 38 16.69 6.93 9.62
CA LEU A 38 15.96 7.85 8.72
C LEU A 38 16.84 8.92 8.05
N SER A 39 18.08 9.12 8.51
CA SER A 39 19.03 10.02 7.85
C SER A 39 19.48 9.50 6.49
N VAL A 40 19.45 8.18 6.30
CA VAL A 40 19.82 7.48 5.06
C VAL A 40 18.72 6.59 4.52
N GLY A 41 17.85 6.07 5.37
CA GLY A 41 16.73 5.19 5.03
C GLY A 41 15.39 5.92 4.95
N THR A 42 14.33 5.19 4.62
CA THR A 42 12.98 5.75 4.46
C THR A 42 11.93 4.73 4.85
N ILE A 43 10.98 5.15 5.68
CA ILE A 43 9.76 4.38 5.99
C ILE A 43 8.61 4.91 5.14
N VAL A 44 7.88 4.02 4.50
CA VAL A 44 6.69 4.33 3.69
C VAL A 44 5.50 3.57 4.25
N VAL A 45 4.38 4.26 4.43
CA VAL A 45 3.11 3.68 4.90
C VAL A 45 1.97 4.04 3.94
N SER A 46 1.00 3.15 3.77
CA SER A 46 -0.24 3.49 3.05
C SER A 46 -1.10 4.41 3.90
N THR A 47 -1.57 5.51 3.33
CA THR A 47 -2.38 6.53 4.02
C THR A 47 -3.64 6.90 3.26
N SER A 48 -4.22 5.95 2.56
CA SER A 48 -5.42 6.11 1.75
C SER A 48 -6.62 6.60 2.56
N SER A 49 -7.50 7.36 1.90
CA SER A 49 -8.77 7.89 2.42
C SER A 49 -9.90 7.53 1.44
N THR A 50 -10.09 6.21 1.20
CA THR A 50 -11.04 5.70 0.19
C THR A 50 -12.50 6.07 0.48
N TYR A 51 -12.80 6.43 1.74
CA TYR A 51 -14.12 6.92 2.13
C TYR A 51 -14.51 8.25 1.46
N LEU A 52 -13.56 8.99 0.90
CA LEU A 52 -13.83 10.21 0.13
C LEU A 52 -14.37 9.91 -1.27
N ALA A 53 -14.25 8.69 -1.79
CA ALA A 53 -14.70 8.34 -3.12
C ALA A 53 -16.21 8.54 -3.27
N ASN A 54 -16.61 9.23 -4.35
CA ASN A 54 -17.99 9.64 -4.64
C ASN A 54 -18.60 10.60 -3.59
N THR A 55 -17.78 11.42 -2.94
CA THR A 55 -18.20 12.52 -2.07
C THR A 55 -17.64 13.85 -2.59
N ASP A 56 -18.23 14.97 -2.16
CA ASP A 56 -17.72 16.32 -2.41
C ASP A 56 -16.88 16.86 -1.24
N LYS A 57 -16.47 15.99 -0.31
CA LYS A 57 -15.56 16.37 0.78
C LYS A 57 -14.16 16.54 0.22
N GLU A 58 -13.55 17.70 0.47
CA GLU A 58 -12.19 17.99 0.01
C GLU A 58 -11.14 17.05 0.63
N PHE A 59 -10.13 16.74 -0.15
CA PHE A 59 -8.92 16.11 0.32
C PHE A 59 -7.88 17.17 0.67
N ASP A 60 -7.55 17.26 1.94
CA ASP A 60 -6.40 18.02 2.45
C ASP A 60 -5.23 17.05 2.66
N ILE A 61 -4.14 17.28 1.96
CA ILE A 61 -2.96 16.40 2.02
C ILE A 61 -2.37 16.30 3.44
N PHE A 62 -2.53 17.34 4.25
CA PHE A 62 -2.01 17.41 5.63
C PHE A 62 -3.02 16.91 6.65
N ASN A 63 -4.29 17.30 6.52
CA ASN A 63 -5.28 17.12 7.58
C ASN A 63 -6.25 15.96 7.35
N THR A 64 -6.50 15.55 6.10
CA THR A 64 -7.41 14.41 5.84
C THR A 64 -6.86 13.12 6.47
N PRO A 65 -7.60 12.50 7.42
CA PRO A 65 -7.10 11.31 8.10
C PRO A 65 -7.03 10.09 7.19
N SER A 66 -6.08 9.21 7.51
CA SER A 66 -5.96 7.89 6.89
C SER A 66 -6.87 6.87 7.59
N GLU A 67 -7.42 5.94 6.83
CA GLU A 67 -8.19 4.78 7.34
C GLU A 67 -7.34 3.50 7.46
N ARG A 68 -6.01 3.59 7.28
CA ARG A 68 -5.12 2.41 7.15
C ARG A 68 -4.50 1.93 8.46
N GLY A 69 -4.90 2.49 9.58
CA GLY A 69 -4.50 2.05 10.91
C GLY A 69 -3.86 3.14 11.75
N VAL A 70 -3.77 2.88 13.06
CA VAL A 70 -3.35 3.89 14.05
C VAL A 70 -1.88 4.28 13.91
N LEU A 71 -0.99 3.32 13.64
CA LEU A 71 0.44 3.60 13.47
C LEU A 71 0.72 4.32 12.14
N THR A 72 0.00 3.97 11.08
CA THR A 72 0.14 4.68 9.79
C THR A 72 -0.35 6.12 9.87
N GLU A 73 -1.45 6.36 10.60
CA GLU A 73 -1.95 7.71 10.87
C GLU A 73 -1.02 8.51 11.77
N PHE A 74 -0.39 7.86 12.75
CA PHE A 74 0.63 8.48 13.59
C PHE A 74 1.84 8.93 12.75
N ILE A 75 2.40 8.04 11.92
CA ILE A 75 3.55 8.34 11.05
C ILE A 75 3.22 9.47 10.06
N ARG A 76 1.98 9.49 9.52
CA ARG A 76 1.53 10.53 8.60
C ARG A 76 1.64 11.94 9.19
N LYS A 77 1.46 12.06 10.50
CA LYS A 77 1.46 13.36 11.22
C LYS A 77 2.82 13.78 11.74
N LEU A 78 3.86 12.97 11.57
CA LEU A 78 5.18 13.30 12.07
C LEU A 78 5.82 14.46 11.28
N PRO A 79 6.61 15.32 11.93
CA PRO A 79 7.41 16.32 11.23
C PRO A 79 8.31 15.67 10.17
N GLY A 80 8.34 16.26 8.97
CA GLY A 80 9.13 15.74 7.84
C GLY A 80 8.48 14.62 7.05
N ALA A 81 7.31 14.12 7.45
CA ALA A 81 6.53 13.19 6.66
C ALA A 81 5.99 13.86 5.39
N VAL A 82 6.11 13.18 4.25
CA VAL A 82 5.62 13.63 2.94
C VAL A 82 4.54 12.68 2.46
N ARG A 83 3.34 13.19 2.20
CA ARG A 83 2.20 12.42 1.69
C ARG A 83 2.03 12.63 0.19
N SER A 84 1.75 11.58 -0.55
CA SER A 84 1.46 11.67 -1.99
C SER A 84 0.05 12.23 -2.23
N LEU A 85 -0.07 13.04 -3.29
CA LEU A 85 -1.34 13.66 -3.67
C LEU A 85 -2.22 12.68 -4.45
N HIS A 86 -2.95 11.86 -3.72
CA HIS A 86 -4.01 11.02 -4.27
C HIS A 86 -5.07 10.75 -3.19
N PRO A 87 -6.30 11.29 -3.29
CA PRO A 87 -7.31 11.21 -2.22
C PRO A 87 -7.62 9.78 -1.78
N PHE A 88 -7.68 8.85 -2.74
CA PHE A 88 -8.15 7.49 -2.50
C PHE A 88 -7.03 6.48 -2.30
N HIS A 89 -5.80 6.79 -2.75
CA HIS A 89 -4.68 5.85 -2.74
C HIS A 89 -3.34 6.56 -2.49
N SER A 90 -3.22 7.23 -1.33
CA SER A 90 -1.98 7.90 -0.97
C SER A 90 -1.05 7.02 -0.15
N TYR A 91 0.24 7.34 -0.23
CA TYR A 91 1.29 6.86 0.65
C TYR A 91 1.89 8.05 1.40
N THR A 92 2.40 7.79 2.59
CA THR A 92 3.23 8.76 3.33
C THR A 92 4.61 8.16 3.53
N ALA A 93 5.63 8.92 3.23
CA ALA A 93 7.03 8.56 3.41
C ALA A 93 7.70 9.50 4.41
N ILE A 94 8.60 8.97 5.24
CA ILE A 94 9.44 9.74 6.16
C ILE A 94 10.88 9.21 6.09
N GLY A 95 11.85 10.11 6.06
CA GLY A 95 13.28 9.81 5.91
C GLY A 95 13.87 10.35 4.62
N ASN A 96 15.09 9.91 4.31
CA ASN A 96 15.95 10.52 3.27
C ASN A 96 15.31 10.60 1.88
N GLN A 97 14.58 9.57 1.46
CA GLN A 97 13.95 9.50 0.13
C GLN A 97 12.45 9.82 0.15
N ALA A 98 11.94 10.44 1.22
CA ALA A 98 10.50 10.70 1.36
C ALA A 98 9.93 11.52 0.21
N LYS A 99 10.61 12.58 -0.23
CA LYS A 99 10.20 13.39 -1.38
C LYS A 99 10.23 12.59 -2.69
N PHE A 100 11.29 11.81 -2.91
CA PHE A 100 11.40 10.97 -4.10
C PHE A 100 10.22 10.00 -4.21
N ILE A 101 9.78 9.40 -3.10
CA ILE A 101 8.67 8.43 -3.12
C ILE A 101 7.31 9.11 -3.27
N ALA A 102 7.07 10.26 -2.62
CA ALA A 102 5.72 10.77 -2.41
C ALA A 102 5.41 12.11 -3.08
N SER A 103 6.43 12.90 -3.51
CA SER A 103 6.18 14.17 -4.19
C SER A 103 6.07 14.00 -5.71
N ASP A 104 5.27 14.85 -6.33
CA ASP A 104 5.15 14.97 -7.79
C ASP A 104 4.89 13.62 -8.50
N VAL A 105 3.98 12.84 -7.92
CA VAL A 105 3.59 11.52 -8.42
C VAL A 105 2.40 11.60 -9.36
N SER A 106 2.22 10.54 -10.15
CA SER A 106 1.06 10.35 -11.01
C SER A 106 -0.27 10.50 -10.24
N ARG A 107 -1.31 10.97 -10.94
CA ARG A 107 -2.71 10.97 -10.45
C ARG A 107 -3.39 9.60 -10.58
N HIS A 108 -2.68 8.61 -11.10
CA HIS A 108 -3.12 7.22 -11.10
C HIS A 108 -2.80 6.54 -9.77
N ALA A 109 -3.68 5.64 -9.32
CA ALA A 109 -3.43 4.82 -8.12
C ALA A 109 -2.30 3.81 -8.35
N PHE A 110 -2.15 3.32 -9.58
CA PHE A 110 -1.14 2.33 -9.99
C PHE A 110 -0.59 2.69 -11.38
N GLY A 111 0.56 2.11 -11.74
CA GLY A 111 1.22 2.31 -13.01
C GLY A 111 2.39 3.29 -12.91
N PHE A 112 2.68 3.93 -14.04
CA PHE A 112 3.86 4.79 -14.20
C PHE A 112 3.88 5.95 -13.21
N ASP A 113 5.06 6.19 -12.65
CA ASP A 113 5.40 7.30 -11.74
C ASP A 113 4.50 7.40 -10.49
N THR A 114 3.99 6.25 -10.02
CA THR A 114 3.29 6.15 -8.74
C THR A 114 4.26 5.82 -7.61
N PRO A 115 3.88 6.09 -6.33
CA PRO A 115 4.70 5.67 -5.19
C PRO A 115 5.02 4.17 -5.18
N GLU A 116 4.08 3.33 -5.62
CA GLU A 116 4.27 1.87 -5.71
C GLU A 116 5.38 1.52 -6.71
N GLU A 117 5.35 2.09 -7.93
CA GLU A 117 6.40 1.87 -8.92
C GLU A 117 7.75 2.36 -8.44
N ARG A 118 7.80 3.57 -7.85
CA ARG A 118 9.05 4.13 -7.30
C ARG A 118 9.66 3.24 -6.22
N MET A 119 8.84 2.68 -5.32
CA MET A 119 9.28 1.72 -4.30
C MET A 119 9.82 0.42 -4.92
N ILE A 120 9.11 -0.13 -5.92
CA ILE A 120 9.54 -1.36 -6.63
C ILE A 120 10.90 -1.14 -7.29
N ASN A 121 11.04 -0.05 -8.06
CA ASN A 121 12.25 0.29 -8.81
C ASN A 121 13.45 0.61 -7.89
N ALA A 122 13.18 1.19 -6.73
CA ALA A 122 14.20 1.47 -5.72
C ALA A 122 14.57 0.25 -4.84
N GLY A 123 14.00 -0.92 -5.10
CA GLY A 123 14.30 -2.15 -4.36
C GLY A 123 13.81 -2.14 -2.91
N ALA A 124 12.67 -1.54 -2.65
CA ALA A 124 12.09 -1.48 -1.31
C ALA A 124 11.84 -2.87 -0.71
N ILE A 125 11.90 -2.94 0.61
CA ILE A 125 11.56 -4.14 1.39
C ILE A 125 10.16 -3.93 1.97
N CYS A 126 9.25 -4.87 1.76
CA CYS A 126 7.99 -4.90 2.49
C CYS A 126 8.22 -5.51 3.86
N ILE A 127 7.84 -4.79 4.92
CA ILE A 127 7.82 -5.29 6.30
C ILE A 127 6.37 -5.29 6.80
N SER A 128 5.92 -6.45 7.24
CA SER A 128 4.62 -6.62 7.90
C SER A 128 4.80 -6.81 9.39
N VAL A 129 4.14 -5.99 10.18
CA VAL A 129 4.17 -6.07 11.64
C VAL A 129 2.77 -6.43 12.14
N GLY A 130 2.61 -7.66 12.62
CA GLY A 130 1.35 -8.23 13.13
C GLY A 130 0.44 -8.82 12.04
N LEU A 131 0.40 -8.28 10.83
CA LEU A 131 -0.44 -8.81 9.75
C LEU A 131 0.16 -10.09 9.14
N PRO A 132 -0.67 -11.07 8.75
CA PRO A 132 -0.17 -12.20 7.95
C PRO A 132 0.35 -11.70 6.60
N VAL A 133 1.36 -12.38 6.06
CA VAL A 133 2.02 -11.97 4.82
C VAL A 133 1.04 -11.82 3.65
N THR A 134 0.04 -12.68 3.56
CA THR A 134 -1.00 -12.63 2.51
C THR A 134 -1.88 -11.37 2.58
N ALA A 135 -1.93 -10.67 3.72
CA ALA A 135 -2.63 -9.40 3.85
C ALA A 135 -1.81 -8.19 3.38
N THR A 136 -0.54 -8.38 2.98
CA THR A 136 0.38 -7.29 2.63
C THR A 136 0.60 -7.10 1.12
N CYS A 137 -0.01 -7.94 0.29
CA CYS A 137 0.23 -8.05 -1.15
C CYS A 137 -0.47 -6.97 -2.00
N THR A 138 -0.48 -5.70 -1.57
CA THR A 138 -1.12 -4.61 -2.34
C THR A 138 -0.49 -4.36 -3.71
N THR A 139 0.79 -4.69 -3.88
CA THR A 139 1.53 -4.65 -5.15
C THR A 139 0.87 -5.49 -6.25
N VAL A 140 0.06 -6.48 -5.88
CA VAL A 140 -0.78 -7.22 -6.82
C VAL A 140 -1.64 -6.29 -7.67
N HIS A 141 -2.18 -5.22 -7.10
CA HIS A 141 -3.03 -4.28 -7.84
C HIS A 141 -2.25 -3.45 -8.86
N HIS A 142 -0.97 -3.18 -8.58
CA HIS A 142 -0.07 -2.57 -9.55
C HIS A 142 0.20 -3.52 -10.73
N VAL A 143 0.42 -4.81 -10.44
CA VAL A 143 0.57 -5.85 -11.48
C VAL A 143 -0.72 -6.02 -12.27
N GLU A 144 -1.89 -6.10 -11.63
CA GLU A 144 -3.19 -6.15 -12.30
C GLU A 144 -3.34 -4.99 -13.31
N PHE A 145 -2.93 -3.78 -12.92
CA PHE A 145 -2.97 -2.60 -13.78
C PHE A 145 -2.03 -2.75 -14.99
N LEU A 146 -0.78 -3.14 -14.77
CA LEU A 146 0.22 -3.29 -15.83
C LEU A 146 -0.12 -4.41 -16.83
N ILE A 147 -0.69 -5.50 -16.36
CA ILE A 147 -1.14 -6.62 -17.20
C ILE A 147 -2.44 -6.28 -17.94
N GLY A 148 -3.24 -5.33 -17.42
CA GLY A 148 -4.53 -5.00 -17.99
C GLY A 148 -5.57 -6.09 -17.75
N VAL A 149 -5.69 -6.59 -16.51
CA VAL A 149 -6.66 -7.65 -16.21
C VAL A 149 -8.09 -7.27 -16.63
N PRO A 150 -8.84 -8.16 -17.27
CA PRO A 150 -10.10 -7.78 -17.92
C PRO A 150 -11.24 -7.46 -16.96
N TYR A 151 -11.17 -7.93 -15.72
CA TYR A 151 -12.22 -7.71 -14.70
C TYR A 151 -12.10 -6.37 -13.95
N ARG A 152 -11.17 -5.50 -14.38
CA ARG A 152 -10.99 -4.14 -13.87
C ARG A 152 -10.97 -3.12 -15.00
N TYR A 153 -11.23 -1.87 -14.65
CA TYR A 153 -11.10 -0.73 -15.54
C TYR A 153 -10.58 0.50 -14.79
N THR A 154 -10.01 1.45 -15.51
CA THR A 154 -9.64 2.75 -14.95
C THR A 154 -10.89 3.62 -14.83
N LYS A 155 -11.22 4.00 -13.60
CA LYS A 155 -12.30 4.94 -13.30
C LYS A 155 -11.73 6.30 -12.96
N GLU A 156 -12.24 7.33 -13.62
CA GLU A 156 -11.92 8.72 -13.38
C GLU A 156 -12.79 9.31 -12.26
N PHE A 157 -12.16 10.14 -11.42
CA PHE A 157 -12.81 10.90 -10.35
C PHE A 157 -12.36 12.34 -10.42
N LEU A 158 -13.28 13.27 -10.61
CA LEU A 158 -13.04 14.69 -10.42
C LEU A 158 -13.30 15.01 -8.93
N HIS A 159 -12.23 15.27 -8.17
CA HIS A 159 -12.32 15.38 -6.71
C HIS A 159 -11.79 16.71 -6.20
N PRO A 160 -12.45 17.33 -5.21
CA PRO A 160 -11.99 18.58 -4.62
C PRO A 160 -10.74 18.37 -3.76
N ILE A 161 -9.73 19.20 -4.00
CA ILE A 161 -8.46 19.25 -3.27
C ILE A 161 -8.37 20.60 -2.56
N LEU A 162 -8.05 20.56 -1.27
CA LEU A 162 -7.71 21.77 -0.51
C LEU A 162 -6.19 21.99 -0.59
N HIS A 163 -5.79 23.11 -1.18
CA HIS A 163 -4.40 23.53 -1.25
C HIS A 163 -4.28 25.02 -0.92
N ILE A 164 -3.51 25.37 0.13
CA ILE A 164 -3.28 26.75 0.60
C ILE A 164 -4.60 27.54 0.68
N GLU A 165 -5.54 27.03 1.47
CA GLU A 165 -6.87 27.63 1.72
C GLU A 165 -7.77 27.79 0.47
N LYS A 166 -7.37 27.22 -0.66
CA LYS A 166 -8.16 27.23 -1.90
C LYS A 166 -8.59 25.81 -2.26
N ILE A 167 -9.86 25.68 -2.59
CA ILE A 167 -10.41 24.42 -3.11
C ILE A 167 -10.40 24.51 -4.64
N HIS A 168 -9.82 23.52 -5.28
CA HIS A 168 -9.92 23.28 -6.72
C HIS A 168 -10.21 21.82 -6.98
N LYS A 169 -10.67 21.46 -8.16
CA LYS A 169 -10.93 20.06 -8.52
C LYS A 169 -9.86 19.56 -9.46
N GLU A 170 -9.37 18.34 -9.19
CA GLU A 170 -8.42 17.63 -10.04
C GLU A 170 -8.95 16.24 -10.38
N PHE A 171 -8.48 15.70 -11.51
CA PHE A 171 -8.78 14.34 -11.91
C PHE A 171 -7.82 13.33 -11.26
N PHE A 172 -8.40 12.25 -10.72
CA PHE A 172 -7.68 11.10 -10.16
C PHE A 172 -8.22 9.81 -10.76
N TYR A 173 -7.36 8.83 -10.92
CA TYR A 173 -7.66 7.59 -11.62
C TYR A 173 -7.46 6.39 -10.73
N MET A 174 -8.52 5.62 -10.50
CA MET A 174 -8.51 4.39 -9.72
C MET A 174 -8.71 3.18 -10.62
N TYR A 175 -7.98 2.10 -10.37
CA TYR A 175 -8.17 0.83 -11.04
C TYR A 175 -9.16 -0.03 -10.26
N VAL A 176 -10.42 0.02 -10.66
CA VAL A 176 -11.55 -0.60 -9.96
C VAL A 176 -12.08 -1.81 -10.73
N HIS A 177 -12.69 -2.76 -10.03
CA HIS A 177 -13.35 -3.90 -10.70
C HIS A 177 -14.76 -3.53 -11.15
N TYR A 178 -15.23 -4.19 -12.19
CA TYR A 178 -16.64 -4.14 -12.60
C TYR A 178 -17.52 -4.70 -11.47
N ARG A 179 -18.60 -4.01 -11.14
CA ARG A 179 -19.52 -4.42 -10.06
C ARG A 179 -20.18 -5.76 -10.37
N GLU A 180 -20.47 -6.00 -11.64
CA GLU A 180 -21.11 -7.18 -12.16
C GLU A 180 -20.24 -8.45 -12.06
N CYS A 181 -18.95 -8.28 -11.86
CA CYS A 181 -18.00 -9.40 -11.85
C CYS A 181 -18.07 -10.28 -10.58
N GLU A 182 -18.74 -9.86 -9.51
CA GLU A 182 -18.82 -10.61 -8.24
C GLU A 182 -17.50 -11.27 -7.83
N ILE A 183 -16.45 -10.47 -7.67
CA ILE A 183 -15.09 -10.95 -7.47
C ILE A 183 -14.87 -11.49 -6.05
N ASN A 184 -14.47 -12.76 -5.94
CA ASN A 184 -13.93 -13.36 -4.73
C ASN A 184 -12.39 -13.48 -4.86
N ARG A 185 -11.66 -12.96 -3.89
CA ARG A 185 -10.19 -12.94 -3.88
C ARG A 185 -9.64 -14.05 -3.00
N ASN A 186 -8.63 -14.79 -3.47
CA ASN A 186 -7.93 -15.81 -2.68
C ASN A 186 -6.99 -15.23 -1.60
N ARG A 187 -7.08 -13.91 -1.34
CA ARG A 187 -6.28 -13.21 -0.32
C ARG A 187 -4.77 -13.44 -0.47
N GLY A 188 -4.27 -13.54 -1.69
CA GLY A 188 -2.84 -13.65 -1.97
C GLY A 188 -2.22 -15.04 -1.81
N VAL A 189 -3.01 -16.07 -1.49
CA VAL A 189 -2.48 -17.43 -1.29
C VAL A 189 -1.77 -17.92 -2.55
N LYS A 190 -2.43 -17.95 -3.70
CA LYS A 190 -1.83 -18.39 -4.97
C LYS A 190 -0.63 -17.54 -5.41
N ILE A 191 -0.62 -16.24 -5.06
CA ILE A 191 0.49 -15.34 -5.38
C ILE A 191 1.72 -15.70 -4.55
N PHE A 192 1.57 -15.95 -3.25
CA PHE A 192 2.69 -16.36 -2.40
C PHE A 192 3.14 -17.80 -2.68
N GLU A 193 2.24 -18.71 -3.09
CA GLU A 193 2.63 -20.02 -3.60
C GLU A 193 3.58 -19.87 -4.81
N GLU A 194 3.23 -19.04 -5.79
CA GLU A 194 4.11 -18.76 -6.93
C GLU A 194 5.42 -18.11 -6.50
N PHE A 195 5.39 -17.19 -5.53
CA PHE A 195 6.58 -16.54 -4.97
C PHE A 195 7.58 -17.58 -4.41
N TYR A 196 7.08 -18.53 -3.62
CA TYR A 196 7.91 -19.62 -3.08
C TYR A 196 8.38 -20.60 -4.16
N ASN A 197 7.51 -20.93 -5.12
CA ASN A 197 7.86 -21.85 -6.23
C ASN A 197 8.98 -21.29 -7.12
N GLN A 198 9.14 -19.98 -7.18
CA GLN A 198 10.25 -19.32 -7.88
C GLN A 198 11.53 -19.21 -7.03
N GLY A 199 11.55 -19.78 -5.83
CA GLY A 199 12.71 -19.80 -4.93
C GLY A 199 12.89 -18.54 -4.09
N TYR A 200 11.92 -17.60 -4.11
CA TYR A 200 11.94 -16.45 -3.22
C TYR A 200 11.45 -16.82 -1.82
N ASN A 201 11.89 -16.08 -0.83
CA ASN A 201 11.58 -16.35 0.57
C ASN A 201 11.03 -15.14 1.31
N VAL A 202 10.14 -15.40 2.25
CA VAL A 202 9.69 -14.47 3.29
C VAL A 202 10.47 -14.77 4.56
N LYS A 203 11.12 -13.76 5.12
CA LYS A 203 11.71 -13.87 6.46
C LYS A 203 10.61 -13.69 7.49
N GLU A 204 10.63 -14.48 8.54
CA GLU A 204 9.64 -14.47 9.61
C GLU A 204 10.34 -14.41 10.97
N VAL A 205 9.84 -13.55 11.87
CA VAL A 205 10.29 -13.44 13.26
C VAL A 205 9.08 -13.27 14.17
N SER A 206 9.08 -13.91 15.34
CA SER A 206 8.05 -13.73 16.36
C SER A 206 8.22 -12.40 17.08
N LEU A 207 7.12 -11.68 17.30
CA LEU A 207 7.08 -10.44 18.08
C LEU A 207 5.81 -10.40 18.93
N GLY A 208 5.96 -10.49 20.24
CA GLY A 208 4.81 -10.60 21.15
C GLY A 208 3.98 -11.86 20.85
N ARG A 209 2.67 -11.69 20.63
CA ARG A 209 1.77 -12.77 20.22
C ARG A 209 1.65 -12.91 18.69
N GLY A 210 2.24 -11.98 17.96
CA GLY A 210 2.18 -11.93 16.51
C GLY A 210 3.53 -12.23 15.87
N LYS A 211 3.62 -11.88 14.59
CA LYS A 211 4.80 -12.10 13.78
C LYS A 211 5.15 -10.85 12.98
N VAL A 212 6.42 -10.75 12.63
CA VAL A 212 6.94 -9.80 11.65
C VAL A 212 7.42 -10.59 10.44
N TYR A 213 6.99 -10.16 9.26
CA TYR A 213 7.40 -10.74 8.00
C TYR A 213 8.15 -9.70 7.17
N SER A 214 9.13 -10.14 6.39
CA SER A 214 9.76 -9.26 5.40
C SER A 214 10.09 -9.99 4.11
N TYR A 215 9.97 -9.26 2.99
CA TYR A 215 10.31 -9.74 1.66
C TYR A 215 10.69 -8.59 0.73
N SER A 216 11.45 -8.90 -0.32
CA SER A 216 11.79 -7.94 -1.37
C SER A 216 10.55 -7.59 -2.20
N LEU A 217 10.24 -6.29 -2.31
CA LEU A 217 9.10 -5.82 -3.07
C LEU A 217 9.30 -6.04 -4.58
N SER A 218 10.52 -5.87 -5.07
CA SER A 218 10.85 -6.10 -6.49
C SER A 218 10.76 -7.58 -6.86
N ASP A 219 11.16 -8.49 -5.98
CA ASP A 219 11.04 -9.93 -6.23
C ASP A 219 9.57 -10.38 -6.18
N PHE A 220 8.81 -9.83 -5.23
CA PHE A 220 7.37 -10.06 -5.16
C PHE A 220 6.66 -9.55 -6.43
N PHE A 221 7.03 -8.37 -6.91
CA PHE A 221 6.52 -7.82 -8.16
C PHE A 221 6.82 -8.75 -9.36
N LYS A 222 8.09 -9.16 -9.53
CA LYS A 222 8.52 -10.07 -10.61
C LYS A 222 7.75 -11.40 -10.57
N SER A 223 7.67 -12.00 -9.39
CA SER A 223 6.95 -13.24 -9.18
C SER A 223 5.46 -13.11 -9.50
N THR A 224 4.84 -12.03 -9.06
CA THR A 224 3.43 -11.73 -9.32
C THR A 224 3.18 -11.54 -10.82
N MET A 225 4.08 -10.87 -11.55
CA MET A 225 4.02 -10.76 -13.02
C MET A 225 4.05 -12.14 -13.70
N VAL A 226 4.87 -13.07 -13.21
CA VAL A 226 4.90 -14.46 -13.73
C VAL A 226 3.59 -15.19 -13.42
N ALA A 227 3.07 -15.03 -12.20
CA ALA A 227 1.80 -15.64 -11.83
C ALA A 227 0.64 -15.19 -12.75
N PHE A 228 0.53 -13.89 -13.01
CA PHE A 228 -0.50 -13.35 -13.91
C PHE A 228 -0.30 -13.72 -15.39
N LYS A 229 0.95 -13.92 -15.83
CA LYS A 229 1.22 -14.46 -17.18
C LYS A 229 0.74 -15.90 -17.36
N LYS A 230 0.77 -16.70 -16.28
CA LYS A 230 0.27 -18.08 -16.27
C LYS A 230 -1.25 -18.13 -16.19
N ASP A 231 -1.84 -17.29 -15.33
CA ASP A 231 -3.30 -17.22 -15.14
C ASP A 231 -3.72 -15.78 -14.86
N ILE A 232 -4.43 -15.16 -15.80
CA ILE A 232 -4.93 -13.78 -15.69
C ILE A 232 -5.90 -13.58 -14.51
N TYR A 233 -6.43 -14.65 -13.96
CA TYR A 233 -7.34 -14.69 -12.81
C TYR A 233 -6.68 -15.20 -11.53
N VAL A 234 -5.37 -15.35 -11.50
CA VAL A 234 -4.62 -15.92 -10.35
C VAL A 234 -4.94 -15.26 -9.01
N TRP A 235 -5.30 -13.98 -8.99
CA TRP A 235 -5.71 -13.23 -7.79
C TRP A 235 -7.10 -13.62 -7.27
N LEU A 236 -7.91 -14.27 -8.08
CA LEU A 236 -9.28 -14.66 -7.78
C LEU A 236 -9.35 -16.14 -7.38
N ASP A 237 -10.36 -16.48 -6.56
CA ASP A 237 -10.66 -17.89 -6.28
C ASP A 237 -11.04 -18.61 -7.58
N ASN A 238 -11.92 -17.98 -8.36
CA ASN A 238 -12.37 -18.46 -9.67
C ASN A 238 -12.54 -17.27 -10.63
N PRO A 239 -12.45 -17.49 -11.94
CA PRO A 239 -12.82 -16.47 -12.92
C PRO A 239 -14.26 -16.00 -12.71
N PRO A 240 -14.57 -14.70 -12.91
CA PRO A 240 -15.91 -14.16 -12.74
C PRO A 240 -16.92 -14.88 -13.64
N LYS A 241 -18.10 -15.18 -13.13
CA LYS A 241 -19.21 -15.76 -13.93
C LYS A 241 -19.73 -14.75 -14.93
N THR A 242 -20.06 -13.55 -14.46
CA THR A 242 -20.46 -12.42 -15.28
C THR A 242 -19.22 -11.67 -15.76
N ARG A 243 -19.11 -11.47 -17.07
CA ARG A 243 -17.93 -10.89 -17.73
C ARG A 243 -18.35 -9.79 -18.69
N PRO A 244 -18.63 -8.55 -18.21
CA PRO A 244 -19.13 -7.45 -19.06
C PRO A 244 -18.10 -7.00 -20.12
N TYR A 245 -16.87 -7.44 -20.01
CA TYR A 245 -15.76 -7.21 -20.94
C TYR A 245 -15.65 -8.29 -22.06
N ARG A 246 -16.55 -9.25 -22.09
CA ARG A 246 -16.66 -10.25 -23.16
C ARG A 246 -17.72 -9.80 -24.17
N ALA A 247 -17.30 -9.74 -25.43
CA ALA A 247 -18.25 -9.60 -26.54
C ALA A 247 -18.92 -10.94 -26.83
#